data_c5f842c77680392bb1b4df9c389d0abb
#
_entry.id   c5f842c77680392bb1b4df9c389d0abb
#
_cell.length_a   1.000
_cell.length_b   1.000
_cell.length_c   1.000
_cell.angle_alpha   90.00
_cell.angle_beta   90.00
_cell.angle_gamma   90.00
#
_symmetry.space_group_name_H-M   'P 1'
#
loop_
_entity.id
_entity.type
_entity.pdbx_description
1 polymer ?
#
loop_
_entity_poly.entity_id
_entity_poly.type
_entity_poly.pdbx_seq_one_letter_code
_entity_poly.pdbx_strand_id
1 'polypeptide(L)'
;MTVATALVSGNEPLPWLAEQAARDALKKSGLTHASGALLFLTQEFSHSAHHAQHAVTAVARVVQSTQVAGGIASGVFTEAGWVVDRPAAAVMVFGGGIALGNERATGDEAPALLSYAGDHLPPEWLSSRARFGANISGAFSDAPSQGAPQPAPLVWQQARLNEPQRCS
;
A
#
# COMPACT_ATOMS: atom_id res chain seq x y z
N MET A 1 7.19 4.42 20.62
CA MET A 1 6.47 4.24 19.34
C MET A 1 7.44 4.61 18.24
N THR A 2 7.77 3.71 17.35
CA THR A 2 8.76 3.93 16.31
C THR A 2 8.11 3.74 14.94
N VAL A 3 8.24 4.75 14.10
CA VAL A 3 7.76 4.73 12.72
C VAL A 3 8.87 5.30 11.84
N ALA A 4 9.13 4.68 10.71
CA ALA A 4 10.02 5.23 9.70
C ALA A 4 9.54 4.87 8.30
N THR A 5 9.90 5.71 7.34
CA THR A 5 9.56 5.53 5.95
C THR A 5 10.82 5.52 5.08
N ALA A 6 10.72 4.85 3.95
CA ALA A 6 11.73 4.90 2.90
C ALA A 6 11.07 4.81 1.52
N LEU A 7 11.73 5.39 0.53
CA LEU A 7 11.31 5.45 -0.86
C LEU A 7 12.47 4.99 -1.74
N VAL A 8 12.20 4.00 -2.59
CA VAL A 8 13.16 3.49 -3.57
C VAL A 8 12.51 3.47 -4.96
N SER A 9 13.21 3.94 -5.96
CA SER A 9 12.76 3.94 -7.34
C SER A 9 13.78 3.28 -8.26
N GLY A 10 13.32 2.80 -9.41
CA GLY A 10 14.15 2.14 -10.41
C GLY A 10 13.61 2.32 -11.83
N ASN A 11 14.21 1.60 -12.76
CA ASN A 11 13.80 1.62 -14.16
C ASN A 11 12.78 0.52 -14.50
N GLU A 12 12.69 -0.50 -13.67
CA GLU A 12 11.81 -1.65 -13.86
C GLU A 12 11.03 -1.95 -12.58
N PRO A 13 9.78 -2.43 -12.66
CA PRO A 13 8.94 -2.74 -11.50
C PRO A 13 9.33 -4.07 -10.85
N LEU A 14 10.54 -4.14 -10.33
CA LEU A 14 11.08 -5.35 -9.73
C LEU A 14 10.82 -5.39 -8.21
N PRO A 15 10.53 -6.55 -7.64
CA PRO A 15 10.26 -6.73 -6.21
C PRO A 15 11.37 -6.22 -5.29
N TRP A 16 12.61 -6.19 -5.75
CA TRP A 16 13.75 -5.70 -4.97
C TRP A 16 13.62 -4.22 -4.57
N LEU A 17 12.87 -3.40 -5.32
CA LEU A 17 12.62 -2.00 -4.93
C LEU A 17 11.88 -1.93 -3.59
N ALA A 18 10.85 -2.75 -3.44
CA ALA A 18 10.09 -2.84 -2.19
C ALA A 18 10.92 -3.47 -1.06
N GLU A 19 11.72 -4.49 -1.38
CA GLU A 19 12.62 -5.12 -0.43
C GLU A 19 13.65 -4.10 0.12
N GLN A 20 14.26 -3.33 -0.77
CA GLN A 20 15.24 -2.31 -0.38
C GLN A 20 14.59 -1.19 0.44
N ALA A 21 13.42 -0.70 0.02
CA ALA A 21 12.68 0.29 0.78
C ALA A 21 12.34 -0.20 2.21
N ALA A 22 11.94 -1.47 2.35
CA ALA A 22 11.68 -2.06 3.67
C ALA A 22 12.95 -2.13 4.53
N ARG A 23 14.09 -2.54 3.96
CA ARG A 23 15.39 -2.57 4.65
C ARG A 23 15.81 -1.18 5.12
N ASP A 24 15.68 -0.19 4.25
CA ASP A 24 16.06 1.19 4.56
C ASP A 24 15.16 1.78 5.65
N ALA A 25 13.86 1.51 5.61
CA ALA A 25 12.93 1.92 6.64
C ALA A 25 13.24 1.26 8.00
N LEU A 26 13.52 -0.05 8.04
CA LEU A 26 13.95 -0.74 9.25
C LEU A 26 15.27 -0.17 9.80
N LYS A 27 16.25 0.04 8.95
CA LYS A 27 17.54 0.64 9.35
C LYS A 27 17.32 2.03 9.94
N LYS A 28 16.51 2.85 9.30
CA LYS A 28 16.20 4.23 9.75
C LYS A 28 15.46 4.24 11.09
N SER A 29 14.58 3.27 11.32
CA SER A 29 13.85 3.13 12.58
C SER A 29 14.68 2.52 13.72
N GLY A 30 15.80 1.90 13.41
CA GLY A 30 16.57 1.11 14.37
C GLY A 30 15.90 -0.21 14.77
N LEU A 31 14.88 -0.64 14.03
CA LEU A 31 14.16 -1.88 14.29
C LEU A 31 14.84 -3.07 13.58
N THR A 32 14.86 -4.22 14.22
CA THR A 32 15.27 -5.49 13.62
C THR A 32 14.12 -6.18 12.89
N HIS A 33 12.89 -5.90 13.32
CA HIS A 33 11.63 -6.37 12.74
C HIS A 33 10.54 -5.32 13.01
N ALA A 34 9.47 -5.35 12.25
CA ALA A 34 8.34 -4.45 12.45
C ALA A 34 7.07 -5.21 12.85
N SER A 35 6.21 -4.59 13.65
CA SER A 35 4.88 -5.14 13.95
C SER A 35 3.95 -5.10 12.72
N GLY A 36 4.20 -4.20 11.79
CA GLY A 36 3.50 -4.10 10.52
C GLY A 36 4.15 -3.10 9.57
N ALA A 37 3.71 -3.10 8.33
CA ALA A 37 4.16 -2.17 7.31
C ALA A 37 3.02 -1.73 6.39
N LEU A 38 3.11 -0.47 5.91
CA LEU A 38 2.37 -0.02 4.75
C LEU A 38 3.33 0.00 3.56
N LEU A 39 2.87 -0.56 2.44
CA LEU A 39 3.60 -0.57 1.18
C LEU A 39 2.73 0.05 0.10
N PHE A 40 3.23 1.06 -0.57
CA PHE A 40 2.60 1.61 -1.76
C PHE A 40 3.57 1.48 -2.93
N LEU A 41 3.04 1.01 -4.05
CA LEU A 41 3.77 0.80 -5.30
C LEU A 41 3.19 1.71 -6.38
N THR A 42 4.03 2.14 -7.30
CA THR A 42 3.55 2.89 -8.46
C THR A 42 2.86 1.99 -9.47
N GLN A 43 2.14 2.62 -10.41
CA GLN A 43 1.24 1.94 -11.35
C GLN A 43 1.94 0.90 -12.23
N GLU A 44 3.23 1.02 -12.47
CA GLU A 44 4.00 0.07 -13.29
C GLU A 44 3.98 -1.36 -12.73
N PHE A 45 3.80 -1.51 -11.42
CA PHE A 45 3.64 -2.83 -10.80
C PHE A 45 2.29 -3.49 -11.11
N SER A 46 1.30 -2.75 -11.60
CA SER A 46 -0.01 -3.29 -11.96
C SER A 46 -0.02 -4.12 -13.25
N HIS A 47 1.00 -3.96 -14.10
CA HIS A 47 1.11 -4.72 -15.34
C HIS A 47 1.22 -6.24 -15.11
N SER A 48 1.61 -6.64 -13.89
CA SER A 48 1.64 -8.04 -13.49
C SER A 48 1.30 -8.19 -12.00
N ALA A 49 0.19 -8.85 -11.71
CA ALA A 49 -0.19 -9.20 -10.34
C ALA A 49 0.91 -9.99 -9.61
N HIS A 50 1.70 -10.78 -10.36
CA HIS A 50 2.85 -11.50 -9.80
C HIS A 50 3.93 -10.55 -9.29
N HIS A 51 4.25 -9.48 -10.00
CA HIS A 51 5.27 -8.52 -9.55
C HIS A 51 4.83 -7.82 -8.27
N ALA A 52 3.57 -7.38 -8.20
CA ALA A 52 3.02 -6.78 -6.98
C ALA A 52 3.02 -7.77 -5.81
N GLN A 53 2.53 -9.02 -6.00
CA GLN A 53 2.54 -10.02 -4.95
C GLN A 53 3.95 -10.37 -4.47
N HIS A 54 4.92 -10.47 -5.39
CA HIS A 54 6.31 -10.71 -5.02
C HIS A 54 6.90 -9.55 -4.21
N ALA A 55 6.57 -8.30 -4.58
CA ALA A 55 7.00 -7.12 -3.82
C ALA A 55 6.41 -7.15 -2.40
N VAL A 56 5.10 -7.43 -2.26
CA VAL A 56 4.43 -7.58 -0.96
C VAL A 56 5.08 -8.69 -0.12
N THR A 57 5.36 -9.84 -0.74
CA THR A 57 6.01 -10.98 -0.08
C THR A 57 7.45 -10.65 0.35
N ALA A 58 8.19 -9.90 -0.47
CA ALA A 58 9.54 -9.46 -0.13
C ALA A 58 9.53 -8.53 1.09
N VAL A 59 8.62 -7.56 1.13
CA VAL A 59 8.45 -6.69 2.31
C VAL A 59 8.11 -7.51 3.55
N ALA A 60 7.11 -8.41 3.47
CA ALA A 60 6.71 -9.24 4.61
C ALA A 60 7.88 -10.06 5.20
N ARG A 61 8.76 -10.59 4.34
CA ARG A 61 9.97 -11.30 4.77
C ARG A 61 10.97 -10.39 5.46
N VAL A 62 11.21 -9.20 4.92
CA VAL A 62 12.15 -8.23 5.48
C VAL A 62 11.67 -7.73 6.83
N VAL A 63 10.40 -7.35 6.95
CA VAL A 63 9.83 -6.84 8.20
C VAL A 63 9.50 -7.94 9.20
N GLN A 64 9.57 -9.21 8.80
CA GLN A 64 9.23 -10.39 9.60
C GLN A 64 7.78 -10.35 10.12
N SER A 65 6.88 -9.82 9.31
CA SER A 65 5.46 -9.69 9.67
C SER A 65 4.58 -9.87 8.43
N THR A 66 3.46 -10.56 8.61
CA THR A 66 2.41 -10.65 7.59
C THR A 66 1.47 -9.45 7.61
N GLN A 67 1.61 -8.55 8.59
CA GLN A 67 0.82 -7.32 8.69
C GLN A 67 1.34 -6.28 7.67
N VAL A 68 1.21 -6.60 6.38
CA VAL A 68 1.55 -5.71 5.27
C VAL A 68 0.28 -5.33 4.53
N ALA A 69 0.01 -4.03 4.48
CA ALA A 69 -1.16 -3.48 3.82
C ALA A 69 -0.76 -2.35 2.85
N GLY A 70 -1.62 -2.03 1.90
CA GLY A 70 -1.37 -0.95 0.94
C GLY A 70 -1.98 -1.19 -0.42
N GLY A 71 -1.41 -0.60 -1.46
CA GLY A 71 -1.95 -0.69 -2.81
C GLY A 71 -1.06 -0.02 -3.87
N ILE A 72 -1.56 -0.08 -5.10
CA ILE A 72 -1.00 0.63 -6.25
C ILE A 72 -1.52 2.06 -6.24
N ALA A 73 -0.64 3.02 -6.53
CA ALA A 73 -0.97 4.43 -6.63
C ALA A 73 -0.33 5.03 -7.90
N SER A 74 -0.87 6.15 -8.39
CA SER A 74 -0.29 6.87 -9.54
C SER A 74 1.08 7.48 -9.22
N GLY A 75 1.36 7.71 -7.95
CA GLY A 75 2.63 8.16 -7.42
C GLY A 75 2.76 7.84 -5.96
N VAL A 76 3.98 7.78 -5.48
CA VAL A 76 4.32 7.49 -4.09
C VAL A 76 5.23 8.56 -3.51
N PHE A 77 5.09 8.82 -2.23
CA PHE A 77 5.91 9.83 -1.55
C PHE A 77 6.25 9.41 -0.12
N THR A 78 7.33 9.96 0.37
CA THR A 78 7.74 9.94 1.79
C THR A 78 8.31 11.31 2.14
N GLU A 79 8.82 11.49 3.35
CA GLU A 79 9.54 12.71 3.72
C GLU A 79 10.83 12.92 2.92
N ALA A 80 11.36 11.88 2.26
CA ALA A 80 12.57 11.98 1.44
C ALA A 80 12.30 12.50 0.02
N GLY A 81 11.04 12.49 -0.44
CA GLY A 81 10.66 12.94 -1.78
C GLY A 81 9.43 12.24 -2.31
N TRP A 82 9.22 12.36 -3.61
CA TRP A 82 8.10 11.80 -4.33
C TRP A 82 8.52 11.25 -5.68
N VAL A 83 7.81 10.24 -6.16
CA VAL A 83 8.05 9.59 -7.45
C VAL A 83 6.72 9.38 -8.16
N VAL A 84 6.67 9.79 -9.42
CA VAL A 84 5.56 9.61 -10.37
C VAL A 84 6.15 9.16 -11.71
N ASP A 85 5.40 8.43 -12.51
CA ASP A 85 5.75 8.01 -13.88
C ASP A 85 6.99 7.11 -14.00
N ARG A 86 7.36 6.41 -12.93
CA ARG A 86 8.39 5.37 -12.97
C ARG A 86 8.24 4.39 -11.81
N PRO A 87 8.76 3.16 -11.93
CA PRO A 87 8.68 2.17 -10.88
C PRO A 87 9.27 2.65 -9.56
N ALA A 88 8.44 2.63 -8.51
CA ALA A 88 8.89 2.98 -7.16
C ALA A 88 8.08 2.24 -6.09
N ALA A 89 8.69 2.11 -4.93
CA ALA A 89 8.09 1.55 -3.73
C ALA A 89 8.31 2.50 -2.54
N ALA A 90 7.23 2.88 -1.87
CA ALA A 90 7.26 3.58 -0.59
C ALA A 90 6.84 2.63 0.52
N VAL A 91 7.64 2.52 1.55
CA VAL A 91 7.38 1.66 2.70
C VAL A 91 7.38 2.49 3.98
N MET A 92 6.40 2.25 4.83
CA MET A 92 6.34 2.73 6.21
C MET A 92 6.33 1.53 7.14
N VAL A 93 7.25 1.45 8.08
CA VAL A 93 7.33 0.39 9.09
C VAL A 93 6.87 0.89 10.44
N PHE A 94 6.24 0.02 11.20
CA PHE A 94 5.73 0.30 12.54
C PHE A 94 6.39 -0.62 13.56
N GLY A 95 6.74 -0.05 14.71
CA GLY A 95 7.24 -0.79 15.88
C GLY A 95 6.62 -0.28 17.18
N GLY A 96 6.90 -0.97 18.27
CA GLY A 96 6.51 -0.51 19.60
C GLY A 96 5.02 -0.54 19.91
N GLY A 97 4.32 -1.59 19.48
CA GLY A 97 2.94 -1.85 19.86
C GLY A 97 1.87 -1.30 18.89
N ILE A 98 2.28 -0.72 17.74
CA ILE A 98 1.33 -0.43 16.68
C ILE A 98 1.07 -1.72 15.91
N ALA A 99 -0.18 -2.13 15.81
CA ALA A 99 -0.61 -3.26 14.98
C ALA A 99 -1.57 -2.77 13.90
N LEU A 100 -1.46 -3.35 12.71
CA LEU A 100 -2.45 -3.19 11.65
C LEU A 100 -3.51 -4.27 11.85
N GLY A 101 -4.71 -3.89 12.22
CA GLY A 101 -5.84 -4.79 12.40
C GLY A 101 -6.76 -4.82 11.18
N ASN A 102 -7.53 -5.91 11.06
CA ASN A 102 -8.56 -6.07 10.03
C ASN A 102 -9.96 -5.71 10.55
N GLU A 103 -10.05 -5.14 11.72
CA GLU A 103 -11.35 -4.94 12.34
C GLU A 103 -12.13 -3.84 11.61
N ARG A 104 -13.35 -4.19 11.24
CA ARG A 104 -14.39 -3.19 10.97
C ARG A 104 -14.72 -2.57 12.33
N ALA A 105 -14.08 -1.46 12.63
CA ALA A 105 -14.43 -0.72 13.82
C ALA A 105 -15.86 -0.18 13.67
N THR A 106 -16.74 -0.66 14.53
CA THR A 106 -18.13 -0.20 14.63
C THR A 106 -18.27 0.51 15.97
N GLY A 107 -18.56 1.81 15.95
CA GLY A 107 -18.84 2.61 17.15
C GLY A 107 -18.01 3.90 17.25
N ASP A 108 -18.41 4.78 18.16
CA ASP A 108 -17.80 6.10 18.36
C ASP A 108 -16.40 6.05 19.01
N GLU A 109 -16.03 4.91 19.60
CA GLU A 109 -14.72 4.68 20.24
C GLU A 109 -13.75 3.91 19.32
N ALA A 110 -14.04 3.85 18.02
CA ALA A 110 -13.22 3.12 17.08
C ALA A 110 -11.79 3.70 17.00
N PRO A 111 -10.75 2.86 17.01
CA PRO A 111 -9.40 3.30 16.76
C PRO A 111 -9.29 3.96 15.38
N ALA A 112 -8.26 4.79 15.19
CA ALA A 112 -8.03 5.44 13.91
C ALA A 112 -7.99 4.42 12.77
N LEU A 113 -8.84 4.62 11.76
CA LEU A 113 -8.98 3.71 10.64
C LEU A 113 -8.39 4.38 9.38
N LEU A 114 -7.35 3.78 8.82
CA LEU A 114 -6.86 4.10 7.49
C LEU A 114 -7.64 3.25 6.48
N SER A 115 -8.44 3.89 5.66
CA SER A 115 -9.20 3.23 4.62
C SER A 115 -8.60 3.55 3.25
N TYR A 116 -8.46 2.55 2.41
CA TYR A 116 -8.09 2.72 1.01
C TYR A 116 -8.93 1.75 0.17
N ALA A 117 -9.30 2.19 -1.02
CA ALA A 117 -10.16 1.43 -1.91
C ALA A 117 -9.55 1.39 -3.30
N GLY A 118 -9.93 0.38 -4.06
CA GLY A 118 -9.66 0.29 -5.48
C GLY A 118 -10.54 1.25 -6.29
N ASP A 119 -11.38 0.72 -7.18
CA ASP A 119 -12.16 1.50 -8.15
C ASP A 119 -13.20 2.44 -7.54
N HIS A 120 -13.83 2.04 -6.43
CA HIS A 120 -14.94 2.77 -5.84
C HIS A 120 -14.80 2.88 -4.32
N LEU A 121 -15.03 4.08 -3.81
CA LEU A 121 -15.23 4.30 -2.37
C LEU A 121 -16.65 3.85 -2.01
N PRO A 122 -16.81 2.89 -1.08
CA PRO A 122 -18.14 2.54 -0.60
C PRO A 122 -18.85 3.78 -0.05
N PRO A 123 -20.14 4.03 -0.41
CA PRO A 123 -20.86 5.22 0.04
C PRO A 123 -20.92 5.37 1.57
N GLU A 124 -20.94 4.26 2.29
CA GLU A 124 -20.92 4.22 3.74
C GLU A 124 -19.61 4.76 4.34
N TRP A 125 -18.52 4.82 3.58
CA TRP A 125 -17.26 5.41 4.04
C TRP A 125 -17.30 6.93 4.10
N LEU A 126 -18.14 7.56 3.27
CA LEU A 126 -18.30 9.01 3.24
C LEU A 126 -19.04 9.55 4.48
N SER A 127 -19.82 8.71 5.15
CA SER A 127 -20.61 9.10 6.33
C SER A 127 -19.88 8.88 7.66
N SER A 128 -18.75 8.22 7.69
CA SER A 128 -18.02 7.91 8.91
C SER A 128 -17.04 9.02 9.30
N ARG A 129 -17.27 9.66 10.46
CA ARG A 129 -16.41 10.73 10.98
C ARG A 129 -15.05 10.25 11.49
N ALA A 130 -14.89 8.97 11.77
CA ALA A 130 -13.67 8.42 12.38
C ALA A 130 -12.68 7.88 11.33
N ARG A 131 -12.91 8.11 10.04
CA ARG A 131 -12.09 7.55 8.97
C ARG A 131 -11.18 8.59 8.36
N PHE A 132 -9.89 8.32 8.39
CA PHE A 132 -8.90 8.95 7.53
C PHE A 132 -8.82 8.10 6.27
N GLY A 133 -9.37 8.60 5.18
CA GLY A 133 -9.38 7.88 3.90
C GLY A 133 -8.42 8.51 2.91
N ALA A 134 -7.60 7.69 2.29
CA ALA A 134 -6.95 8.01 1.05
C ALA A 134 -7.59 7.17 -0.06
N ASN A 135 -8.06 7.79 -1.12
CA ASN A 135 -8.41 7.07 -2.33
C ASN A 135 -7.11 6.71 -3.05
N ILE A 136 -6.79 5.43 -3.08
CA ILE A 136 -5.64 4.88 -3.78
C ILE A 136 -6.10 4.25 -5.10
N SER A 137 -7.15 4.76 -5.70
CA SER A 137 -7.49 4.35 -7.05
C SER A 137 -6.44 4.91 -7.99
N GLY A 138 -5.64 4.05 -8.56
CA GLY A 138 -4.60 4.40 -9.53
C GLY A 138 -5.13 4.88 -10.87
N ALA A 139 -6.36 5.34 -10.96
CA ALA A 139 -6.94 5.81 -12.17
C ALA A 139 -7.97 6.92 -11.91
N PHE A 140 -7.49 8.12 -11.69
CA PHE A 140 -8.24 9.25 -12.20
C PHE A 140 -7.97 9.37 -13.71
N SER A 141 -8.51 8.47 -14.47
CA SER A 141 -8.64 8.63 -15.91
C SER A 141 -9.96 9.36 -16.14
N ASP A 142 -9.91 10.67 -16.20
CA ASP A 142 -11.02 11.51 -16.66
C ASP A 142 -11.29 11.37 -18.18
N ALA A 143 -10.62 10.49 -18.86
CA ALA A 143 -10.87 10.20 -20.25
C ALA A 143 -11.12 8.70 -20.44
N PRO A 144 -12.28 8.31 -21.00
CA PRO A 144 -12.43 6.98 -21.55
C PRO A 144 -11.46 6.87 -22.74
N SER A 145 -10.23 6.43 -22.47
CA SER A 145 -9.35 5.99 -23.54
C SER A 145 -9.97 4.73 -24.12
N GLN A 146 -10.63 4.89 -25.25
CA GLN A 146 -11.25 3.80 -25.97
C GLN A 146 -10.18 2.76 -26.27
N GLY A 147 -10.29 1.58 -25.69
CA GLY A 147 -9.74 0.37 -26.26
C GLY A 147 -8.71 -0.43 -25.51
N ALA A 148 -8.16 -0.01 -24.37
CA ALA A 148 -7.30 -0.88 -23.57
C ALA A 148 -7.97 -1.18 -22.21
N PRO A 149 -8.08 -2.45 -21.77
CA PRO A 149 -8.55 -2.75 -20.43
C PRO A 149 -7.57 -2.14 -19.44
N GLN A 150 -8.03 -1.19 -18.62
CA GLN A 150 -7.23 -0.67 -17.53
C GLN A 150 -6.96 -1.81 -16.54
N PRO A 151 -5.72 -1.97 -16.07
CA PRO A 151 -5.43 -2.96 -15.07
C PRO A 151 -6.25 -2.64 -13.81
N ALA A 152 -6.92 -3.66 -13.26
CA ALA A 152 -7.67 -3.51 -12.03
C ALA A 152 -6.75 -2.98 -10.92
N PRO A 153 -7.23 -2.03 -10.10
CA PRO A 153 -6.42 -1.51 -9.00
C PRO A 153 -6.12 -2.64 -8.01
N LEU A 154 -4.84 -2.84 -7.74
CA LEU A 154 -4.37 -3.86 -6.82
C LEU A 154 -4.23 -3.26 -5.43
N VAL A 155 -4.92 -3.87 -4.47
CA VAL A 155 -4.77 -3.59 -3.04
C VAL A 155 -4.37 -4.87 -2.33
N TRP A 156 -3.67 -4.76 -1.23
CA TRP A 156 -3.26 -5.90 -0.43
C TRP A 156 -3.46 -5.66 1.06
N GLN A 157 -3.69 -6.75 1.74
CA GLN A 157 -3.85 -6.80 3.17
C GLN A 157 -3.32 -8.14 3.68
N GLN A 158 -2.69 -8.16 4.86
CA GLN A 158 -2.07 -9.36 5.41
C GLN A 158 -1.09 -10.05 4.44
N ALA A 159 -0.31 -9.25 3.73
CA ALA A 159 0.67 -9.69 2.72
C ALA A 159 0.07 -10.49 1.55
N ARG A 160 -1.21 -10.32 1.25
CA ARG A 160 -1.89 -10.95 0.12
C ARG A 160 -2.61 -9.91 -0.73
N LEU A 161 -2.55 -10.08 -2.04
CA LEU A 161 -3.40 -9.31 -2.95
C LEU A 161 -4.86 -9.69 -2.71
N ASN A 162 -5.70 -8.68 -2.57
CA ASN A 162 -7.14 -8.87 -2.59
C ASN A 162 -7.56 -8.97 -4.06
N GLU A 163 -8.21 -10.07 -4.42
CA GLU A 163 -8.86 -10.16 -5.72
C GLU A 163 -9.99 -9.12 -5.77
N PRO A 164 -10.16 -8.41 -6.90
CA PRO A 164 -11.30 -7.53 -7.06
C PRO A 164 -12.56 -8.36 -6.86
N GLN A 165 -13.37 -8.01 -5.85
CA GLN A 165 -14.66 -8.66 -5.66
C GLN A 165 -15.48 -8.40 -6.93
N ARG A 166 -15.66 -9.42 -7.73
CA ARG A 166 -16.69 -9.42 -8.77
C ARG A 166 -18.01 -9.41 -8.02
N CYS A 167 -18.64 -8.25 -7.94
CA CYS A 167 -20.04 -8.18 -7.59
C CYS A 167 -20.81 -8.90 -8.70
N SER A 168 -21.31 -10.08 -8.40
CA SER A 168 -22.31 -10.79 -9.22
C SER A 168 -23.69 -10.24 -8.93
#